data_0b7f2f50731fc0254655a6cfcc670b86
#
_entry.id   0b7f2f50731fc0254655a6cfcc670b86
#
_cell.length_a   1.000
_cell.length_b   1.000
_cell.length_c   1.000
_cell.angle_alpha   90.00
_cell.angle_beta   90.00
_cell.angle_gamma   90.00
#
_symmetry.space_group_name_H-M   'P 1'
#
loop_
_entity.id
_entity.type
_entity.pdbx_description
1 polymer ?
#
loop_
_entity_poly.entity_id
_entity_poly.type
_entity_poly.pdbx_seq_one_letter_code
_entity_poly.pdbx_strand_id
1 'polypeptide(L)'
;MTNDTDTMPIADYLAQGGKLTSPENVPPRYRGELLRLMSSFVDSELAGSAGFAGAINWAPGIKARIAASRITLEKADHAERVLDLMEGFGTDKALYERAHDWAAREGRDSTLEAKRHGGDMRLSVFHYPLTGWTDAVVMNVLMGLATQHAVGELARCSYQPLAEVLRDILPREKRHMELGLEGLERIGATDEARASVAYWMPRVAETFGPAVSERFEKQRAMGLRHTDNETLRSAWRAEAESVLSPLGLC
;
A
#
# COMPACT_ATOMS: atom_id res chain seq x y z
N MET A 1 -44.60 -6.08 0.78
CA MET A 1 -44.31 -5.51 2.12
C MET A 1 -42.99 -6.07 2.55
N THR A 2 -41.92 -5.35 2.19
CA THR A 2 -40.57 -5.69 2.59
C THR A 2 -40.42 -5.22 4.02
N ASN A 3 -40.21 -6.16 4.93
CA ASN A 3 -39.82 -5.86 6.30
C ASN A 3 -38.52 -5.07 6.24
N ASP A 4 -38.62 -3.77 6.50
CA ASP A 4 -37.53 -2.90 6.87
C ASP A 4 -37.15 -3.34 8.31
N THR A 5 -36.43 -4.47 8.41
CA THR A 5 -35.84 -4.89 9.67
C THR A 5 -34.79 -3.84 10.00
N ASP A 6 -35.05 -3.15 11.07
CA ASP A 6 -34.24 -2.17 11.79
C ASP A 6 -32.79 -2.70 11.92
N THR A 7 -31.99 -2.58 10.85
CA THR A 7 -30.59 -2.97 10.88
C THR A 7 -29.85 -1.88 11.62
N MET A 8 -29.41 -2.21 12.82
CA MET A 8 -28.58 -1.35 13.66
C MET A 8 -27.46 -0.71 12.80
N PRO A 9 -27.24 0.61 12.87
CA PRO A 9 -26.12 1.26 12.19
C PRO A 9 -24.81 0.56 12.55
N ILE A 10 -23.92 0.39 11.55
CA ILE A 10 -22.66 -0.34 11.74
C ILE A 10 -21.81 0.25 12.88
N ALA A 11 -21.84 1.57 13.06
CA ALA A 11 -21.14 2.24 14.15
C ALA A 11 -21.66 1.80 15.53
N ASP A 12 -22.97 1.69 15.69
CA ASP A 12 -23.60 1.26 16.93
C ASP A 12 -23.34 -0.22 17.21
N TYR A 13 -23.36 -1.07 16.15
CA TYR A 13 -23.00 -2.48 16.25
C TYR A 13 -21.57 -2.66 16.76
N LEU A 14 -20.61 -1.92 16.19
CA LEU A 14 -19.21 -1.97 16.60
C LEU A 14 -18.99 -1.40 18.00
N ALA A 15 -19.70 -0.31 18.36
CA ALA A 15 -19.62 0.29 19.69
C ALA A 15 -20.14 -0.65 20.81
N GLN A 16 -21.06 -1.54 20.47
CA GLN A 16 -21.57 -2.59 21.37
C GLN A 16 -20.72 -3.87 21.40
N GLY A 17 -19.51 -3.83 20.81
CA GLY A 17 -18.60 -4.97 20.75
C GLY A 17 -18.89 -5.97 19.63
N GLY A 18 -19.74 -5.62 18.67
CA GLY A 18 -19.99 -6.40 17.45
C GLY A 18 -18.71 -6.57 16.63
N LYS A 19 -18.61 -7.71 15.93
CA LYS A 19 -17.43 -8.08 15.13
C LYS A 19 -17.83 -8.44 13.71
N LEU A 20 -17.07 -7.97 12.74
CA LEU A 20 -17.21 -8.33 11.34
C LEU A 20 -16.18 -9.42 10.99
N THR A 21 -16.64 -10.66 10.87
CA THR A 21 -15.78 -11.85 10.77
C THR A 21 -15.94 -12.65 9.49
N SER A 22 -17.01 -12.37 8.72
CA SER A 22 -17.27 -13.07 7.46
C SER A 22 -17.99 -12.15 6.46
N PRO A 23 -17.97 -12.48 5.16
CA PRO A 23 -18.68 -11.70 4.13
C PRO A 23 -20.20 -11.57 4.38
N GLU A 24 -20.81 -12.56 5.04
CA GLU A 24 -22.26 -12.60 5.27
C GLU A 24 -22.71 -11.55 6.29
N ASN A 25 -21.84 -11.20 7.24
CA ASN A 25 -22.17 -10.20 8.27
C ASN A 25 -21.69 -8.78 7.93
N VAL A 26 -21.32 -8.54 6.66
CA VAL A 26 -20.85 -7.24 6.17
C VAL A 26 -21.96 -6.51 5.40
N PRO A 27 -22.42 -5.34 5.90
CA PRO A 27 -23.44 -4.56 5.21
C PRO A 27 -23.00 -4.06 3.83
N PRO A 28 -23.91 -3.87 2.85
CA PRO A 28 -23.53 -3.51 1.47
C PRO A 28 -22.66 -2.24 1.35
N ARG A 29 -22.97 -1.19 2.10
CA ARG A 29 -22.18 0.08 2.08
C ARG A 29 -20.77 -0.13 2.65
N TYR A 30 -20.66 -0.89 3.71
CA TYR A 30 -19.39 -1.27 4.31
C TYR A 30 -18.57 -2.12 3.34
N ARG A 31 -19.21 -3.13 2.70
CA ARG A 31 -18.58 -4.00 1.70
C ARG A 31 -17.91 -3.20 0.58
N GLY A 32 -18.58 -2.16 0.06
CA GLY A 32 -18.02 -1.32 -1.01
C GLY A 32 -16.73 -0.59 -0.59
N GLU A 33 -16.67 -0.04 0.62
CA GLU A 33 -15.46 0.63 1.12
C GLU A 33 -14.36 -0.38 1.49
N LEU A 34 -14.71 -1.52 2.08
CA LEU A 34 -13.78 -2.61 2.38
C LEU A 34 -13.11 -3.15 1.11
N LEU A 35 -13.89 -3.52 0.09
CA LEU A 35 -13.37 -4.01 -1.19
C LEU A 35 -12.46 -3.00 -1.86
N ARG A 36 -12.78 -1.70 -1.80
CA ARG A 36 -11.93 -0.64 -2.33
C ARG A 36 -10.57 -0.56 -1.63
N LEU A 37 -10.53 -0.72 -0.31
CA LEU A 37 -9.28 -0.76 0.45
C LEU A 37 -8.46 -2.00 0.09
N MET A 38 -9.09 -3.17 0.02
CA MET A 38 -8.43 -4.41 -0.40
C MET A 38 -7.91 -4.30 -1.84
N SER A 39 -8.70 -3.80 -2.79
CA SER A 39 -8.25 -3.59 -4.17
C SER A 39 -7.06 -2.62 -4.25
N SER A 40 -7.08 -1.52 -3.50
CA SER A 40 -5.94 -0.59 -3.51
C SER A 40 -4.66 -1.24 -2.97
N PHE A 41 -4.78 -2.11 -1.97
CA PHE A 41 -3.64 -2.89 -1.45
C PHE A 41 -3.15 -3.91 -2.49
N VAL A 42 -4.04 -4.77 -3.00
CA VAL A 42 -3.70 -5.83 -3.97
C VAL A 42 -3.06 -5.26 -5.22
N ASP A 43 -3.67 -4.23 -5.83
CA ASP A 43 -3.16 -3.61 -7.06
C ASP A 43 -1.78 -2.99 -6.85
N SER A 44 -1.56 -2.39 -5.67
CA SER A 44 -0.25 -1.82 -5.30
C SER A 44 0.81 -2.89 -5.08
N GLU A 45 0.46 -4.01 -4.46
CA GLU A 45 1.37 -5.14 -4.26
C GLU A 45 1.75 -5.82 -5.59
N LEU A 46 0.77 -6.05 -6.48
CA LEU A 46 1.02 -6.60 -7.82
C LEU A 46 1.91 -5.66 -8.66
N ALA A 47 1.62 -4.36 -8.66
CA ALA A 47 2.44 -3.38 -9.36
C ALA A 47 3.82 -3.21 -8.72
N GLY A 48 3.92 -3.27 -7.39
CA GLY A 48 5.18 -3.27 -6.67
C GLY A 48 6.04 -4.49 -6.99
N SER A 49 5.44 -5.69 -6.99
CA SER A 49 6.09 -6.93 -7.40
C SER A 49 6.65 -6.83 -8.82
N ALA A 50 5.84 -6.37 -9.79
CA ALA A 50 6.27 -6.17 -11.17
C ALA A 50 7.43 -5.17 -11.31
N GLY A 51 7.41 -4.07 -10.54
CA GLY A 51 8.48 -3.07 -10.51
C GLY A 51 9.80 -3.65 -9.98
N PHE A 52 9.76 -4.38 -8.86
CA PHE A 52 10.94 -5.02 -8.30
C PHE A 52 11.47 -6.19 -9.15
N ALA A 53 10.60 -6.91 -9.86
CA ALA A 53 11.02 -7.91 -10.84
C ALA A 53 11.92 -7.29 -11.91
N GLY A 54 11.58 -6.10 -12.42
CA GLY A 54 12.43 -5.33 -13.33
C GLY A 54 13.77 -4.93 -12.71
N ALA A 55 13.77 -4.56 -11.42
CA ALA A 55 14.96 -4.09 -10.72
C ALA A 55 15.98 -5.20 -10.37
N ILE A 56 15.59 -6.47 -10.37
CA ILE A 56 16.47 -7.61 -10.06
C ILE A 56 17.74 -7.59 -10.93
N ASN A 57 17.63 -7.21 -12.20
CA ASN A 57 18.76 -7.20 -13.13
C ASN A 57 19.70 -6.00 -12.94
N TRP A 58 19.29 -4.96 -12.24
CA TRP A 58 20.14 -3.80 -11.90
C TRP A 58 20.92 -4.00 -10.60
N ALA A 59 20.59 -5.07 -9.85
CA ALA A 59 21.22 -5.32 -8.56
C ALA A 59 22.74 -5.50 -8.68
N PRO A 60 23.57 -4.76 -7.89
CA PRO A 60 25.03 -4.73 -8.05
C PRO A 60 25.75 -6.00 -7.58
N GLY A 61 25.03 -6.97 -7.03
CA GLY A 61 25.62 -8.22 -6.58
C GLY A 61 24.59 -9.20 -6.06
N ILE A 62 25.03 -10.41 -5.72
CA ILE A 62 24.15 -11.54 -5.41
C ILE A 62 23.23 -11.27 -4.20
N LYS A 63 23.72 -10.59 -3.14
CA LYS A 63 22.92 -10.27 -1.95
C LYS A 63 21.79 -9.29 -2.28
N ALA A 64 22.08 -8.26 -3.06
CA ALA A 64 21.11 -7.29 -3.53
C ALA A 64 20.06 -7.95 -4.45
N ARG A 65 20.50 -8.84 -5.34
CA ARG A 65 19.62 -9.63 -6.20
C ARG A 65 18.68 -10.53 -5.39
N ILE A 66 19.19 -11.20 -4.35
CA ILE A 66 18.38 -12.02 -3.46
C ILE A 66 17.34 -11.15 -2.73
N ALA A 67 17.72 -9.96 -2.24
CA ALA A 67 16.80 -9.04 -1.58
C ALA A 67 15.66 -8.60 -2.53
N ALA A 68 15.98 -8.16 -3.74
CA ALA A 68 14.99 -7.77 -4.75
C ALA A 68 14.06 -8.94 -5.14
N SER A 69 14.62 -10.14 -5.31
CA SER A 69 13.82 -11.34 -5.62
C SER A 69 12.87 -11.73 -4.49
N ARG A 70 13.31 -11.58 -3.23
CA ARG A 70 12.47 -11.81 -2.06
C ARG A 70 11.32 -10.81 -2.00
N ILE A 71 11.60 -9.51 -2.17
CA ILE A 71 10.58 -8.47 -2.21
C ILE A 71 9.55 -8.75 -3.31
N THR A 72 10.01 -9.11 -4.51
CA THR A 72 9.14 -9.48 -5.65
C THR A 72 8.20 -10.63 -5.28
N LEU A 73 8.74 -11.72 -4.74
CA LEU A 73 7.96 -12.90 -4.35
C LEU A 73 6.96 -12.58 -3.23
N GLU A 74 7.43 -11.94 -2.16
CA GLU A 74 6.60 -11.69 -0.98
C GLU A 74 5.48 -10.69 -1.27
N LYS A 75 5.69 -9.69 -2.15
CA LYS A 75 4.60 -8.79 -2.59
C LYS A 75 3.52 -9.53 -3.39
N ALA A 76 3.88 -10.49 -4.24
CA ALA A 76 2.89 -11.34 -4.90
C ALA A 76 2.11 -12.21 -3.89
N ASP A 77 2.79 -12.79 -2.90
CA ASP A 77 2.16 -13.55 -1.80
C ASP A 77 1.21 -12.67 -0.97
N HIS A 78 1.59 -11.41 -0.68
CA HIS A 78 0.73 -10.47 0.04
C HIS A 78 -0.56 -10.16 -0.75
N ALA A 79 -0.44 -9.95 -2.07
CA ALA A 79 -1.59 -9.76 -2.95
C ALA A 79 -2.51 -10.99 -2.96
N GLU A 80 -1.94 -12.20 -3.11
CA GLU A 80 -2.68 -13.46 -3.08
C GLU A 80 -3.50 -13.61 -1.81
N ARG A 81 -2.91 -13.39 -0.64
CA ARG A 81 -3.57 -13.53 0.67
C ARG A 81 -4.76 -12.59 0.84
N VAL A 82 -4.71 -11.39 0.30
CA VAL A 82 -5.85 -10.46 0.34
C VAL A 82 -6.88 -10.80 -0.75
N LEU A 83 -6.44 -11.28 -1.92
CA LEU A 83 -7.34 -11.79 -2.95
C LEU A 83 -8.17 -12.99 -2.47
N ASP A 84 -7.60 -13.88 -1.65
CA ASP A 84 -8.35 -14.98 -1.00
C ASP A 84 -9.53 -14.47 -0.17
N LEU A 85 -9.33 -13.35 0.55
CA LEU A 85 -10.45 -12.71 1.26
C LEU A 85 -11.49 -12.12 0.30
N MET A 86 -11.04 -11.54 -0.82
CA MET A 86 -11.93 -10.94 -1.82
C MET A 86 -12.76 -12.00 -2.56
N GLU A 87 -12.26 -13.22 -2.73
CA GLU A 87 -13.03 -14.36 -3.26
C GLU A 87 -14.28 -14.63 -2.42
N GLY A 88 -14.20 -14.53 -1.09
CA GLY A 88 -15.34 -14.63 -0.19
C GLY A 88 -16.44 -13.59 -0.48
N PHE A 89 -16.12 -12.49 -1.14
CA PHE A 89 -17.07 -11.48 -1.61
C PHE A 89 -17.49 -11.64 -3.07
N GLY A 90 -17.04 -12.72 -3.74
CA GLY A 90 -17.40 -13.06 -5.12
C GLY A 90 -16.40 -12.53 -6.18
N THR A 91 -15.21 -12.10 -5.80
CA THR A 91 -14.15 -11.74 -6.74
C THR A 91 -13.59 -13.01 -7.41
N ASP A 92 -13.50 -13.02 -8.75
CA ASP A 92 -12.78 -14.05 -9.49
C ASP A 92 -11.29 -13.65 -9.56
N LYS A 93 -10.43 -14.40 -8.85
CA LYS A 93 -8.98 -14.11 -8.77
C LYS A 93 -8.29 -14.16 -10.13
N ALA A 94 -8.64 -15.12 -10.98
CA ALA A 94 -8.00 -15.29 -12.28
C ALA A 94 -8.37 -14.15 -13.25
N LEU A 95 -9.59 -13.64 -13.18
CA LEU A 95 -10.00 -12.44 -13.93
C LEU A 95 -9.37 -11.18 -13.33
N TYR A 96 -9.27 -11.10 -12.01
CA TYR A 96 -8.70 -9.94 -11.32
C TYR A 96 -7.22 -9.76 -11.67
N GLU A 97 -6.43 -10.84 -11.59
CA GLU A 97 -4.99 -10.83 -11.89
C GLU A 97 -4.71 -10.34 -13.32
N ARG A 98 -5.59 -10.65 -14.27
CA ARG A 98 -5.47 -10.26 -15.68
C ARG A 98 -6.13 -8.92 -16.03
N ALA A 99 -6.77 -8.26 -15.06
CA ALA A 99 -7.56 -7.05 -15.32
C ALA A 99 -6.69 -5.88 -15.80
N HIS A 100 -5.41 -5.83 -15.40
CA HIS A 100 -4.49 -4.75 -15.71
C HIS A 100 -3.09 -5.26 -16.03
N ASP A 101 -2.34 -4.46 -16.80
CA ASP A 101 -0.90 -4.65 -16.94
C ASP A 101 -0.20 -4.05 -15.70
N TRP A 102 0.18 -4.91 -14.76
CA TRP A 102 0.83 -4.50 -13.51
C TRP A 102 2.25 -3.97 -13.73
N ALA A 103 2.85 -4.24 -14.89
CA ALA A 103 4.15 -3.70 -15.28
C ALA A 103 4.04 -2.36 -16.03
N ALA A 104 2.85 -1.96 -16.47
CA ALA A 104 2.67 -0.68 -17.16
C ALA A 104 3.06 0.50 -16.28
N ARG A 105 3.80 1.44 -16.86
CA ARG A 105 4.24 2.69 -16.22
C ARG A 105 4.02 3.87 -17.16
N GLU A 106 3.74 5.01 -16.55
CA GLU A 106 3.67 6.30 -17.22
C GLU A 106 5.07 6.90 -17.42
N GLY A 107 5.17 7.99 -18.16
CA GLY A 107 6.43 8.74 -18.24
C GLY A 107 6.85 9.29 -16.88
N ARG A 108 8.16 9.40 -16.63
CA ARG A 108 8.68 9.87 -15.33
C ARG A 108 8.22 11.30 -14.99
N ASP A 109 8.02 12.13 -15.98
CA ASP A 109 7.57 13.52 -15.85
C ASP A 109 6.05 13.69 -16.01
N SER A 110 5.30 12.58 -16.15
CA SER A 110 3.86 12.61 -16.27
C SER A 110 3.23 13.17 -14.99
N THR A 111 2.20 14.00 -15.15
CA THR A 111 1.30 14.37 -14.07
C THR A 111 0.12 13.42 -14.14
N LEU A 112 -0.06 12.62 -13.09
CA LEU A 112 -1.19 11.71 -13.01
C LEU A 112 -2.46 12.53 -12.74
N GLU A 113 -3.44 12.39 -13.61
CA GLU A 113 -4.77 12.90 -13.32
C GLU A 113 -5.39 12.10 -12.17
N ALA A 114 -6.24 12.74 -11.37
CA ALA A 114 -6.93 12.11 -10.25
C ALA A 114 -7.92 10.98 -10.68
N LYS A 115 -8.10 10.77 -11.99
CA LYS A 115 -9.00 9.76 -12.55
C LYS A 115 -8.25 8.43 -12.70
N ARG A 116 -8.74 7.42 -11.99
CA ARG A 116 -8.32 6.03 -12.17
C ARG A 116 -8.98 5.45 -13.42
N HIS A 117 -8.18 4.87 -14.32
CA HIS A 117 -8.67 4.26 -15.54
C HIS A 117 -8.99 2.78 -15.32
N GLY A 118 -10.13 2.32 -15.83
CA GLY A 118 -10.46 0.89 -15.93
C GLY A 118 -10.54 0.12 -14.61
N GLY A 119 -10.74 0.79 -13.47
CA GLY A 119 -10.83 0.12 -12.17
C GLY A 119 -9.50 -0.16 -11.48
N ASP A 120 -8.36 0.20 -12.09
CA ASP A 120 -7.03 0.10 -11.48
C ASP A 120 -6.95 0.95 -10.21
N MET A 121 -6.71 0.31 -9.08
CA MET A 121 -6.74 0.91 -7.74
C MET A 121 -5.34 1.07 -7.12
N ARG A 122 -4.26 0.76 -7.88
CA ARG A 122 -2.89 0.96 -7.37
C ARG A 122 -2.66 2.39 -6.92
N LEU A 123 -1.82 2.58 -5.93
CA LEU A 123 -1.40 3.90 -5.47
C LEU A 123 -0.64 4.63 -6.60
N SER A 124 -0.78 5.95 -6.67
CA SER A 124 -0.22 6.78 -7.74
C SER A 124 1.28 6.56 -7.97
N VAL A 125 2.03 6.36 -6.91
CA VAL A 125 3.47 6.11 -6.94
C VAL A 125 3.86 4.92 -7.83
N PHE A 126 3.03 3.89 -7.94
CA PHE A 126 3.30 2.69 -8.73
C PHE A 126 3.04 2.84 -10.22
N HIS A 127 2.57 3.99 -10.68
CA HIS A 127 2.51 4.33 -12.10
C HIS A 127 3.82 4.91 -12.65
N TYR A 128 4.76 5.31 -11.79
CA TYR A 128 6.03 5.87 -12.23
C TYR A 128 7.10 4.79 -12.38
N PRO A 129 7.98 4.91 -13.40
CA PRO A 129 9.03 3.93 -13.66
C PRO A 129 10.19 4.09 -12.67
N LEU A 130 10.77 2.96 -12.29
CA LEU A 130 12.10 2.90 -11.69
C LEU A 130 13.15 3.03 -12.80
N THR A 131 14.24 3.76 -12.56
CA THR A 131 15.27 4.06 -13.58
C THR A 131 16.65 3.47 -13.28
N GLY A 132 16.77 2.68 -12.25
CA GLY A 132 18.01 2.01 -11.87
C GLY A 132 17.97 1.47 -10.45
N TRP A 133 19.10 0.92 -10.03
CA TRP A 133 19.20 0.29 -8.72
C TRP A 133 19.02 1.28 -7.56
N THR A 134 19.74 2.41 -7.61
CA THR A 134 19.64 3.47 -6.60
C THR A 134 18.21 3.96 -6.45
N ASP A 135 17.56 4.20 -7.58
CA ASP A 135 16.17 4.66 -7.63
C ASP A 135 15.19 3.65 -7.02
N ALA A 136 15.38 2.35 -7.33
CA ALA A 136 14.58 1.28 -6.75
C ALA A 136 14.77 1.16 -5.23
N VAL A 137 16.00 1.31 -4.73
CA VAL A 137 16.32 1.26 -3.30
C VAL A 137 15.72 2.45 -2.56
N VAL A 138 15.87 3.68 -3.08
CA VAL A 138 15.28 4.89 -2.48
C VAL A 138 13.75 4.77 -2.43
N MET A 139 13.12 4.40 -3.55
CA MET A 139 11.67 4.20 -3.60
C MET A 139 11.22 3.14 -2.59
N ASN A 140 11.94 2.02 -2.48
CA ASN A 140 11.61 0.96 -1.52
C ASN A 140 11.68 1.44 -0.07
N VAL A 141 12.68 2.24 0.31
CA VAL A 141 12.78 2.81 1.67
C VAL A 141 11.60 3.74 1.94
N LEU A 142 11.38 4.74 1.08
CA LEU A 142 10.33 5.74 1.29
C LEU A 142 8.93 5.12 1.28
N MET A 143 8.65 4.24 0.31
CA MET A 143 7.36 3.57 0.21
C MET A 143 7.20 2.53 1.33
N GLY A 144 8.27 1.84 1.74
CA GLY A 144 8.26 0.91 2.85
C GLY A 144 7.89 1.59 4.18
N LEU A 145 8.43 2.78 4.45
CA LEU A 145 8.01 3.61 5.59
C LEU A 145 6.53 3.99 5.48
N ALA A 146 6.07 4.45 4.31
CA ALA A 146 4.66 4.78 4.10
C ALA A 146 3.74 3.56 4.29
N THR A 147 4.17 2.38 3.85
CA THR A 147 3.47 1.11 4.03
C THR A 147 3.31 0.75 5.51
N GLN A 148 4.35 0.97 6.35
CA GLN A 148 4.24 0.73 7.80
C GLN A 148 3.09 1.55 8.41
N HIS A 149 2.93 2.81 8.03
CA HIS A 149 1.82 3.64 8.50
C HIS A 149 0.48 3.20 7.91
N ALA A 150 0.37 3.02 6.60
CA ALA A 150 -0.88 2.73 5.93
C ALA A 150 -1.40 1.30 6.23
N VAL A 151 -0.54 0.28 6.18
CA VAL A 151 -0.93 -1.11 6.50
C VAL A 151 -1.12 -1.27 8.01
N GLY A 152 -0.30 -0.61 8.84
CA GLY A 152 -0.48 -0.58 10.30
C GLY A 152 -1.83 0.02 10.71
N GLU A 153 -2.33 1.00 9.96
CA GLU A 153 -3.68 1.56 10.12
C GLU A 153 -4.75 0.52 9.77
N LEU A 154 -4.65 -0.13 8.61
CA LEU A 154 -5.60 -1.13 8.14
C LEU A 154 -5.56 -2.43 8.96
N ALA A 155 -4.44 -2.78 9.56
CA ALA A 155 -4.30 -3.93 10.47
C ALA A 155 -5.12 -3.80 11.77
N ARG A 156 -5.76 -2.64 11.97
CA ARG A 156 -6.70 -2.36 13.07
C ARG A 156 -8.14 -2.20 12.62
N CYS A 157 -8.43 -2.46 11.33
CA CYS A 157 -9.77 -2.27 10.79
C CYS A 157 -10.79 -3.21 11.45
N SER A 158 -12.06 -2.83 11.39
CA SER A 158 -13.17 -3.54 12.00
C SER A 158 -13.54 -4.87 11.31
N TYR A 159 -13.04 -5.14 10.09
CA TYR A 159 -13.15 -6.44 9.44
C TYR A 159 -11.97 -7.33 9.85
N GLN A 160 -12.23 -8.25 10.77
CA GLN A 160 -11.19 -9.04 11.43
C GLN A 160 -10.33 -9.86 10.48
N PRO A 161 -10.88 -10.57 9.45
CA PRO A 161 -10.03 -11.36 8.57
C PRO A 161 -8.96 -10.52 7.84
N LEU A 162 -9.31 -9.30 7.38
CA LEU A 162 -8.33 -8.41 6.76
C LEU A 162 -7.30 -7.91 7.79
N ALA A 163 -7.75 -7.51 8.97
CA ALA A 163 -6.87 -7.04 10.03
C ALA A 163 -5.84 -8.12 10.44
N GLU A 164 -6.25 -9.39 10.49
CA GLU A 164 -5.36 -10.52 10.81
C GLU A 164 -4.34 -10.76 9.70
N VAL A 165 -4.76 -10.85 8.45
CA VAL A 165 -3.84 -11.00 7.30
C VAL A 165 -2.83 -9.86 7.25
N LEU A 166 -3.25 -8.61 7.46
CA LEU A 166 -2.34 -7.47 7.41
C LEU A 166 -1.37 -7.43 8.60
N ARG A 167 -1.76 -7.91 9.78
CA ARG A 167 -0.83 -8.07 10.91
C ARG A 167 0.27 -9.08 10.63
N ASP A 168 -0.02 -10.15 9.87
CA ASP A 168 0.97 -11.14 9.44
C ASP A 168 1.87 -10.61 8.31
N ILE A 169 1.35 -9.73 7.45
CA ILE A 169 2.10 -9.10 6.36
C ILE A 169 3.06 -8.02 6.87
N LEU A 170 2.64 -7.22 7.85
CA LEU A 170 3.35 -6.04 8.31
C LEU A 170 4.82 -6.29 8.71
N PRO A 171 5.20 -7.37 9.41
CA PRO A 171 6.60 -7.67 9.70
C PRO A 171 7.45 -7.94 8.45
N ARG A 172 6.86 -8.51 7.38
CA ARG A 172 7.55 -8.74 6.10
C ARG A 172 7.78 -7.43 5.36
N GLU A 173 6.77 -6.57 5.28
CA GLU A 173 6.90 -5.23 4.71
C GLU A 173 7.95 -4.38 5.47
N LYS A 174 8.00 -4.50 6.80
CA LYS A 174 9.07 -3.90 7.58
C LYS A 174 10.45 -4.43 7.16
N ARG A 175 10.57 -5.75 6.96
CA ARG A 175 11.84 -6.35 6.50
C ARG A 175 12.23 -5.90 5.09
N HIS A 176 11.25 -5.69 4.19
CA HIS A 176 11.51 -5.11 2.87
C HIS A 176 12.12 -3.71 2.97
N MET A 177 11.56 -2.85 3.83
CA MET A 177 12.08 -1.52 4.09
C MET A 177 13.50 -1.56 4.67
N GLU A 178 13.75 -2.43 5.66
CA GLU A 178 15.08 -2.63 6.27
C GLU A 178 16.13 -3.08 5.24
N LEU A 179 15.77 -4.01 4.34
CA LEU A 179 16.65 -4.42 3.23
C LEU A 179 16.96 -3.24 2.28
N GLY A 180 15.97 -2.39 2.04
CA GLY A 180 16.16 -1.13 1.30
C GLY A 180 17.12 -0.19 2.02
N LEU A 181 16.95 0.00 3.32
CA LEU A 181 17.82 0.85 4.13
C LEU A 181 19.27 0.35 4.14
N GLU A 182 19.49 -0.96 4.37
CA GLU A 182 20.81 -1.58 4.22
C GLU A 182 21.43 -1.35 2.82
N GLY A 183 20.60 -1.32 1.79
CA GLY A 183 21.00 -1.00 0.41
C GLY A 183 21.38 0.47 0.26
N LEU A 184 20.59 1.37 0.83
CA LEU A 184 20.80 2.82 0.76
C LEU A 184 22.05 3.25 1.53
N GLU A 185 22.34 2.66 2.67
CA GLU A 185 23.58 2.85 3.42
C GLU A 185 24.83 2.49 2.59
N ARG A 186 24.75 1.41 1.79
CA ARG A 186 25.86 1.03 0.89
C ARG A 186 26.01 1.96 -0.31
N ILE A 187 24.92 2.54 -0.82
CA ILE A 187 24.93 3.52 -1.90
C ILE A 187 25.52 4.84 -1.40
N GLY A 188 25.20 5.24 -0.19
CA GLY A 188 25.64 6.48 0.43
C GLY A 188 25.02 7.74 -0.19
N ALA A 189 25.54 8.91 0.21
CA ALA A 189 25.04 10.22 -0.20
C ALA A 189 25.54 10.62 -1.62
N THR A 190 25.23 9.82 -2.62
CA THR A 190 25.53 10.15 -4.02
C THR A 190 24.55 11.18 -4.58
N ASP A 191 24.94 11.90 -5.65
CA ASP A 191 24.03 12.83 -6.33
C ASP A 191 22.82 12.10 -6.94
N GLU A 192 23.01 10.87 -7.41
CA GLU A 192 21.93 10.01 -7.89
C GLU A 192 20.92 9.70 -6.76
N ALA A 193 21.41 9.35 -5.56
CA ALA A 193 20.56 9.07 -4.41
C ALA A 193 19.78 10.32 -3.98
N ARG A 194 20.43 11.49 -3.92
CA ARG A 194 19.76 12.77 -3.61
C ARG A 194 18.70 13.13 -4.64
N ALA A 195 19.00 12.98 -5.93
CA ALA A 195 18.03 13.22 -7.00
C ALA A 195 16.83 12.25 -6.90
N SER A 196 17.08 10.99 -6.57
CA SER A 196 16.06 9.99 -6.37
C SER A 196 15.17 10.30 -5.16
N VAL A 197 15.75 10.72 -4.03
CA VAL A 197 14.96 11.17 -2.85
C VAL A 197 14.10 12.38 -3.21
N ALA A 198 14.66 13.39 -3.86
CA ALA A 198 13.91 14.56 -4.29
C ALA A 198 12.75 14.23 -5.25
N TYR A 199 12.93 13.20 -6.07
CA TYR A 199 11.89 12.70 -6.99
C TYR A 199 10.77 11.95 -6.27
N TRP A 200 11.11 11.02 -5.36
CA TRP A 200 10.14 10.11 -4.75
C TRP A 200 9.41 10.69 -3.52
N MET A 201 10.05 11.56 -2.74
CA MET A 201 9.44 12.15 -1.54
C MET A 201 8.03 12.74 -1.80
N PRO A 202 7.83 13.66 -2.77
CA PRO A 202 6.49 14.20 -3.04
C PRO A 202 5.51 13.14 -3.55
N ARG A 203 5.96 12.19 -4.37
CA ARG A 203 5.11 11.14 -4.95
C ARG A 203 4.62 10.13 -3.93
N VAL A 204 5.48 9.76 -2.98
CA VAL A 204 5.08 8.91 -1.85
C VAL A 204 4.15 9.66 -0.91
N ALA A 205 4.40 10.95 -0.64
CA ALA A 205 3.50 11.78 0.17
C ALA A 205 2.06 11.83 -0.39
N GLU A 206 1.91 11.82 -1.71
CA GLU A 206 0.60 11.81 -2.39
C GLU A 206 -0.19 10.51 -2.16
N THR A 207 0.46 9.39 -1.83
CA THR A 207 -0.21 8.10 -1.58
C THR A 207 -1.14 8.13 -0.38
N PHE A 208 -0.92 9.05 0.57
CA PHE A 208 -1.80 9.23 1.73
C PHE A 208 -3.15 9.88 1.36
N GLY A 209 -3.25 10.49 0.16
CA GLY A 209 -4.45 11.14 -0.33
C GLY A 209 -4.62 12.58 0.20
N PRO A 210 -5.74 13.25 -0.09
CA PRO A 210 -5.97 14.64 0.31
C PRO A 210 -6.09 14.78 1.84
N ALA A 211 -5.63 15.92 2.39
CA ALA A 211 -5.69 16.21 3.82
C ALA A 211 -7.13 16.18 4.35
N VAL A 212 -8.07 16.76 3.59
CA VAL A 212 -9.50 16.68 3.89
C VAL A 212 -10.16 15.64 2.98
N SER A 213 -10.81 14.66 3.57
CA SER A 213 -11.38 13.53 2.83
C SER A 213 -12.72 13.08 3.44
N GLU A 214 -13.82 13.35 2.73
CA GLU A 214 -15.13 12.81 3.10
C GLU A 214 -15.15 11.28 3.13
N ARG A 215 -14.32 10.65 2.32
CA ARG A 215 -14.19 9.18 2.32
C ARG A 215 -13.55 8.69 3.61
N PHE A 216 -12.52 9.38 4.11
CA PHE A 216 -11.93 9.03 5.40
C PHE A 216 -12.97 9.08 6.51
N GLU A 217 -13.82 10.11 6.56
CA GLU A 217 -14.89 10.22 7.57
C GLU A 217 -15.87 9.03 7.49
N LYS A 218 -16.25 8.61 6.28
CA LYS A 218 -17.09 7.41 6.08
C LYS A 218 -16.39 6.15 6.57
N GLN A 219 -15.11 5.98 6.24
CA GLN A 219 -14.32 4.81 6.65
C GLN A 219 -14.08 4.80 8.17
N ARG A 220 -13.89 5.99 8.78
CA ARG A 220 -13.77 6.14 10.22
C ARG A 220 -15.06 5.73 10.95
N ALA A 221 -16.20 6.20 10.48
CA ALA A 221 -17.51 5.80 11.02
C ALA A 221 -17.78 4.29 10.91
N MET A 222 -17.14 3.60 9.96
CA MET A 222 -17.21 2.16 9.78
C MET A 222 -16.12 1.39 10.55
N GLY A 223 -15.23 2.07 11.27
CA GLY A 223 -14.08 1.44 11.92
C GLY A 223 -13.07 0.83 10.95
N LEU A 224 -13.10 1.21 9.66
CA LEU A 224 -12.14 0.77 8.65
C LEU A 224 -10.82 1.52 8.75
N ARG A 225 -10.88 2.78 9.21
CA ARG A 225 -9.71 3.65 9.44
C ARG A 225 -9.92 4.46 10.72
N HIS A 226 -8.81 4.92 11.32
CA HIS A 226 -8.81 5.62 12.62
C HIS A 226 -8.06 6.94 12.56
N THR A 227 -6.99 7.01 11.78
CA THR A 227 -6.07 8.14 11.67
C THR A 227 -6.25 8.82 10.31
N ASP A 228 -6.36 10.14 10.29
CA ASP A 228 -6.55 10.91 9.05
C ASP A 228 -5.29 10.93 8.19
N ASN A 229 -5.49 11.31 6.93
CA ASN A 229 -4.44 11.28 5.91
C ASN A 229 -3.27 12.22 6.24
N GLU A 230 -3.55 13.40 6.80
CA GLU A 230 -2.51 14.39 7.08
C GLU A 230 -1.66 13.97 8.29
N THR A 231 -2.29 13.42 9.31
CA THR A 231 -1.60 12.87 10.48
C THR A 231 -0.64 11.74 10.06
N LEU A 232 -1.11 10.79 9.22
CA LEU A 232 -0.26 9.71 8.71
C LEU A 232 0.87 10.24 7.83
N ARG A 233 0.59 11.19 6.93
CA ARG A 233 1.59 11.82 6.06
C ARG A 233 2.67 12.54 6.87
N SER A 234 2.27 13.30 7.88
CA SER A 234 3.19 14.04 8.75
C SER A 234 4.08 13.11 9.55
N ALA A 235 3.53 12.03 10.10
CA ALA A 235 4.29 11.01 10.82
C ALA A 235 5.30 10.32 9.89
N TRP A 236 4.86 9.90 8.70
CA TRP A 236 5.75 9.33 7.68
C TRP A 236 6.87 10.28 7.29
N ARG A 237 6.56 11.58 7.05
CA ARG A 237 7.58 12.57 6.66
C ARG A 237 8.64 12.72 7.73
N ALA A 238 8.24 12.85 8.98
CA ALA A 238 9.17 12.96 10.11
C ALA A 238 10.06 11.71 10.23
N GLU A 239 9.50 10.52 10.02
CA GLU A 239 10.26 9.28 10.03
C GLU A 239 11.21 9.18 8.83
N ALA A 240 10.78 9.54 7.63
CA ALA A 240 11.63 9.56 6.44
C ALA A 240 12.81 10.54 6.61
N GLU A 241 12.59 11.74 7.13
CA GLU A 241 13.63 12.71 7.44
C GLU A 241 14.60 12.16 8.50
N SER A 242 14.09 11.51 9.55
CA SER A 242 14.91 10.89 10.59
C SER A 242 15.83 9.77 10.05
N VAL A 243 15.38 9.03 9.05
CA VAL A 243 16.15 7.95 8.40
C VAL A 243 17.15 8.51 7.38
N LEU A 244 16.77 9.53 6.60
CA LEU A 244 17.59 10.06 5.52
C LEU A 244 18.67 11.04 5.98
N SER A 245 18.40 11.86 7.03
CA SER A 245 19.34 12.88 7.51
C SER A 245 20.70 12.31 7.97
N PRO A 246 20.77 11.21 8.72
CA PRO A 246 22.05 10.60 9.09
C PRO A 246 22.85 10.09 7.88
N LEU A 247 22.18 9.82 6.76
CA LEU A 247 22.79 9.38 5.51
C LEU A 247 23.23 10.56 4.61
N GLY A 248 22.96 11.81 5.00
CA GLY A 248 23.26 13.00 4.20
C GLY A 248 22.40 13.13 2.94
N LEU A 249 21.14 12.64 3.01
CA LEU A 249 20.20 12.59 1.88
C LEU A 249 19.00 13.55 2.04
N CYS A 250 18.99 14.38 3.09
CA CYS A 250 18.03 15.47 3.30
C CYS A 250 18.73 16.81 3.16
#